data_7bfed4042a05cb88ba2a6ebb96f682c8
#
_entry.id   7bfed4042a05cb88ba2a6ebb96f682c8
#
_cell.length_a   1.000
_cell.length_b   1.000
_cell.length_c   1.000
_cell.angle_alpha   90.00
_cell.angle_beta   90.00
_cell.angle_gamma   90.00
#
_symmetry.space_group_name_H-M   'P 1'
#
loop_
_entity.id
_entity.type
_entity.pdbx_description
1 polymer ?
#
loop_
_entity_poly.entity_id
_entity_poly.type
_entity_poly.pdbx_seq_one_letter_code
_entity_poly.pdbx_strand_id
1 'polypeptide(L)'
;MEAYPGQRPPAGSIAIEREGRDARVLRLRGDVDTAVATQFTSAQGRERVPVDAIDAGAVSFISSSGLAVLLLCAEASVAAGRRPVLRAASHQVERALRLAGIDDLFPRPDADPDPRPT
;
A
#
# COMPACT_ATOMS: atom_id res chain seq x y z
N MET A 1 23.13 -24.38 4.04
CA MET A 1 22.94 -24.02 3.69
C MET A 1 22.78 -23.49 3.32
N GLU A 2 22.80 -23.11 3.21
CA GLU A 2 22.65 -22.56 2.75
C GLU A 2 22.41 -21.80 2.19
N ALA A 3 22.23 -21.49 2.24
CA ALA A 3 21.92 -20.81 1.63
C ALA A 3 22.16 -20.49 0.93
N TYR A 4 22.07 -20.16 0.50
CA TYR A 4 22.26 -19.73 -0.29
C TYR A 4 22.27 -18.82 -0.44
N PRO A 5 22.56 -18.72 -0.53
CA PRO A 5 22.68 -17.73 -0.67
C PRO A 5 22.12 -16.94 -1.29
N GLY A 6 22.08 -16.67 -1.49
CA GLY A 6 21.69 -15.92 -2.13
C GLY A 6 21.02 -15.57 -2.39
N GLN A 7 20.97 -15.63 -2.22
CA GLN A 7 20.18 -15.41 -2.34
C GLN A 7 19.39 -14.57 -2.75
N ARG A 8 18.55 -14.57 -2.76
CA ARG A 8 17.67 -13.65 -3.25
C ARG A 8 17.41 -12.57 -2.28
N PRO A 9 17.02 -11.37 -2.71
CA PRO A 9 16.66 -10.32 -1.79
C PRO A 9 15.50 -10.75 -0.91
N PRO A 10 15.39 -10.22 0.28
CA PRO A 10 14.27 -10.56 1.14
C PRO A 10 12.96 -10.28 0.43
N ALA A 11 12.00 -11.10 0.68
CA ALA A 11 10.67 -10.87 0.15
C ALA A 11 10.14 -9.55 0.68
N GLY A 12 9.19 -8.99 -0.01
CA GLY A 12 8.54 -7.79 0.47
C GLY A 12 7.61 -8.07 1.62
N SER A 13 6.99 -7.05 2.11
CA SER A 13 6.07 -7.19 3.22
C SER A 13 4.91 -6.21 3.09
N ILE A 14 3.78 -6.61 3.65
CA ILE A 14 2.61 -5.76 3.80
C ILE A 14 2.14 -5.92 5.23
N ALA A 15 1.95 -4.80 5.93
CA ALA A 15 1.50 -4.84 7.31
C ALA A 15 0.65 -3.63 7.61
N ILE A 16 -0.28 -3.78 8.55
CA ILE A 16 -1.03 -2.64 9.06
C ILE A 16 -0.44 -2.30 10.41
N GLU A 17 0.03 -1.08 10.53
CA GLU A 17 0.71 -0.62 11.75
C GLU A 17 -0.09 0.50 12.40
N ARG A 18 -0.01 0.58 13.70
CA ARG A 18 -0.64 1.64 14.41
C ARG A 18 0.27 2.80 14.53
N GLU A 19 -0.29 3.98 14.35
CA GLU A 19 0.44 5.20 14.60
C GLU A 19 -0.38 6.03 15.56
N GLY A 20 0.21 6.44 16.65
CA GLY A 20 -0.49 7.20 17.65
C GLY A 20 -1.59 6.37 18.27
N ARG A 21 -2.71 7.02 18.56
CA ARG A 21 -3.76 6.37 19.27
C ARG A 21 -4.67 5.58 18.40
N ASP A 22 -5.11 6.21 17.33
CA ASP A 22 -6.17 5.62 16.51
C ASP A 22 -5.83 5.45 15.05
N ALA A 23 -4.72 6.00 14.60
CA ALA A 23 -4.40 5.96 13.19
C ALA A 23 -3.79 4.61 12.82
N ARG A 24 -4.15 4.13 11.66
CA ARG A 24 -3.59 2.89 11.10
C ARG A 24 -2.98 3.19 9.75
N VAL A 25 -1.83 2.58 9.50
CA VAL A 25 -1.10 2.78 8.27
C VAL A 25 -0.87 1.43 7.62
N LEU A 26 -1.24 1.32 6.36
CA LEU A 26 -0.90 0.14 5.57
C LEU A 26 0.49 0.39 5.01
N ARG A 27 1.45 -0.41 5.43
CA ARG A 27 2.84 -0.21 5.02
C ARG A 27 3.30 -1.35 4.15
N LEU A 28 3.82 -0.99 2.97
CA LEU A 28 4.31 -1.97 2.00
C LEU A 28 5.77 -1.69 1.75
N ARG A 29 6.57 -2.73 1.65
CA ARG A 29 8.01 -2.62 1.44
C ARG A 29 8.51 -3.72 0.53
N GLY A 30 9.56 -3.43 -0.21
CA GLY A 30 10.26 -4.41 -1.02
C GLY A 30 9.45 -4.90 -2.19
N ASP A 31 9.62 -6.16 -2.52
CA ASP A 31 8.94 -6.78 -3.65
C ASP A 31 7.57 -7.27 -3.21
N VAL A 32 6.56 -6.54 -3.57
CA VAL A 32 5.17 -6.90 -3.22
C VAL A 32 4.63 -7.74 -4.37
N ASP A 33 5.03 -8.98 -4.39
CA ASP A 33 4.61 -9.92 -5.44
C ASP A 33 3.33 -10.64 -5.02
N THR A 34 2.91 -11.58 -5.85
CA THR A 34 1.67 -12.29 -5.59
C THR A 34 1.73 -13.07 -4.28
N ALA A 35 2.88 -13.66 -3.96
CA ALA A 35 3.00 -14.43 -2.73
C ALA A 35 2.84 -13.54 -1.50
N VAL A 36 3.45 -12.36 -1.51
CA VAL A 36 3.35 -11.41 -0.41
C VAL A 36 1.90 -10.95 -0.26
N ALA A 37 1.26 -10.62 -1.38
CA ALA A 37 -0.13 -10.17 -1.36
C ALA A 37 -1.05 -11.27 -0.84
N THR A 38 -0.83 -12.50 -1.27
CA THR A 38 -1.65 -13.62 -0.84
C THR A 38 -1.47 -13.90 0.65
N GLN A 39 -0.25 -13.83 1.14
CA GLN A 39 0.01 -14.00 2.56
C GLN A 39 -0.72 -12.95 3.39
N PHE A 40 -0.66 -11.71 2.96
CA PHE A 40 -1.34 -10.65 3.68
C PHE A 40 -2.85 -10.86 3.68
N THR A 41 -3.41 -11.18 2.53
CA THR A 41 -4.85 -11.38 2.40
C THR A 41 -5.31 -12.56 3.25
N SER A 42 -4.55 -13.64 3.26
CA SER A 42 -4.87 -14.81 4.06
C SER A 42 -4.84 -14.50 5.56
N ALA A 43 -3.86 -13.72 5.97
CA ALA A 43 -3.75 -13.36 7.37
C ALA A 43 -4.89 -12.45 7.83
N GLN A 44 -5.40 -11.61 6.92
CA GLN A 44 -6.54 -10.77 7.24
C GLN A 44 -7.84 -11.56 7.33
N GLY A 45 -7.90 -12.68 6.65
CA GLY A 45 -9.11 -13.48 6.61
C GLY A 45 -10.20 -12.74 5.87
N ARG A 46 -11.39 -12.76 6.41
CA ARG A 46 -12.51 -12.09 5.76
C ARG A 46 -12.63 -10.65 6.15
N GLU A 47 -11.94 -10.26 7.19
CA GLU A 47 -12.07 -8.90 7.64
C GLU A 47 -11.16 -8.00 6.89
N ARG A 48 -11.66 -6.86 6.54
CA ARG A 48 -10.86 -5.84 5.91
C ARG A 48 -10.75 -4.69 6.87
N VAL A 49 -9.53 -4.27 7.12
CA VAL A 49 -9.26 -3.28 8.13
C VAL A 49 -9.13 -1.91 7.46
N PRO A 50 -9.95 -0.94 7.84
CA PRO A 50 -9.80 0.41 7.31
C PRO A 50 -8.51 1.02 7.80
N VAL A 51 -7.91 1.84 6.96
CA VAL A 51 -6.67 2.54 7.31
C VAL A 51 -6.83 4.02 7.03
N ASP A 52 -5.98 4.80 7.64
CA ASP A 52 -5.98 6.24 7.48
C ASP A 52 -4.92 6.70 6.50
N ALA A 53 -3.89 5.89 6.30
CA ALA A 53 -2.82 6.22 5.39
C ALA A 53 -2.20 4.95 4.82
N ILE A 54 -1.54 5.12 3.69
CA ILE A 54 -0.82 4.05 3.01
C ILE A 54 0.60 4.56 2.78
N ASP A 55 1.57 3.75 3.14
CA ASP A 55 2.97 4.09 2.92
C ASP A 55 3.58 3.01 2.04
N ALA A 56 3.83 3.34 0.81
CA ALA A 56 4.43 2.44 -0.17
C ALA A 56 5.74 3.02 -0.71
N GLY A 57 6.39 3.85 0.09
CA GLY A 57 7.61 4.53 -0.34
C GLY A 57 8.80 3.61 -0.52
N ALA A 58 8.81 2.48 0.17
CA ALA A 58 9.93 1.54 0.09
C ALA A 58 9.65 0.33 -0.81
N VAL A 59 8.62 0.40 -1.65
CA VAL A 59 8.29 -0.70 -2.55
C VAL A 59 9.21 -0.67 -3.75
N SER A 60 9.83 -1.81 -4.06
CA SER A 60 10.68 -1.94 -5.24
C SER A 60 9.95 -2.55 -6.41
N PHE A 61 8.91 -3.30 -6.15
CA PHE A 61 8.08 -3.92 -7.19
C PHE A 61 6.71 -4.17 -6.63
N ILE A 62 5.68 -4.01 -7.44
CA ILE A 62 4.33 -4.35 -7.00
C ILE A 62 3.60 -5.09 -8.11
N SER A 63 3.04 -6.24 -7.77
CA SER A 63 2.26 -7.04 -8.70
C SER A 63 0.83 -6.53 -8.77
N SER A 64 0.07 -7.06 -9.71
CA SER A 64 -1.35 -6.72 -9.78
C SER A 64 -2.07 -7.17 -8.53
N SER A 65 -1.64 -8.29 -7.92
CA SER A 65 -2.22 -8.71 -6.65
C SER A 65 -1.94 -7.71 -5.54
N GLY A 66 -0.74 -7.11 -5.55
CA GLY A 66 -0.41 -6.06 -4.60
C GLY A 66 -1.26 -4.82 -4.81
N LEU A 67 -1.49 -4.46 -6.07
CA LEU A 67 -2.38 -3.34 -6.36
C LEU A 67 -3.79 -3.63 -5.87
N ALA A 68 -4.24 -4.88 -6.00
CA ALA A 68 -5.55 -5.26 -5.51
C ALA A 68 -5.65 -5.09 -3.99
N VAL A 69 -4.57 -5.36 -3.27
CA VAL A 69 -4.56 -5.13 -1.82
C VAL A 69 -4.77 -3.65 -1.52
N LEU A 70 -4.08 -2.77 -2.25
CA LEU A 70 -4.26 -1.34 -2.07
C LEU A 70 -5.70 -0.93 -2.33
N LEU A 71 -6.27 -1.43 -3.40
CA LEU A 71 -7.62 -1.06 -3.78
C LEU A 71 -8.64 -1.55 -2.77
N LEU A 72 -8.52 -2.79 -2.34
CA LEU A 72 -9.46 -3.34 -1.36
C LEU A 72 -9.35 -2.62 -0.03
N CYS A 73 -8.14 -2.25 0.36
CA CYS A 73 -7.94 -1.50 1.59
C CYS A 73 -8.55 -0.12 1.49
N ALA A 74 -8.41 0.52 0.33
CA ALA A 74 -9.02 1.82 0.11
C ALA A 74 -10.54 1.73 0.15
N GLU A 75 -11.10 0.69 -0.45
CA GLU A 75 -12.55 0.50 -0.43
C GLU A 75 -13.07 0.29 0.98
N ALA A 76 -12.38 -0.52 1.76
CA ALA A 76 -12.79 -0.77 3.14
C ALA A 76 -12.72 0.52 3.96
N SER A 77 -11.71 1.33 3.69
CA SER A 77 -11.53 2.58 4.42
C SER A 77 -12.64 3.57 4.10
N VAL A 78 -12.97 3.69 2.82
CA VAL A 78 -14.05 4.59 2.40
C VAL A 78 -15.38 4.11 2.99
N ALA A 79 -15.61 2.81 3.00
CA ALA A 79 -16.84 2.26 3.58
C ALA A 79 -16.95 2.56 5.08
N ALA A 80 -15.81 2.75 5.73
CA ALA A 80 -15.77 3.11 7.15
C ALA A 80 -15.73 4.62 7.37
N GLY A 81 -15.95 5.41 6.33
CA GLY A 81 -15.95 6.86 6.46
C GLY A 81 -14.58 7.49 6.50
N ARG A 82 -13.55 6.76 6.01
CA ARG A 82 -12.18 7.27 6.03
C ARG A 82 -11.70 7.52 4.62
N ARG A 83 -10.71 8.37 4.48
CA ARG A 83 -10.10 8.63 3.19
C ARG A 83 -8.61 8.33 3.31
N PRO A 84 -8.20 7.13 2.93
CA PRO A 84 -6.81 6.75 3.12
C PRO A 84 -5.90 7.56 2.22
N VAL A 85 -4.93 8.21 2.83
CA VAL A 85 -4.01 9.06 2.12
C VAL A 85 -2.81 8.23 1.71
N LEU A 86 -2.42 8.29 0.45
CA LEU A 86 -1.19 7.65 0.00
C LEU A 86 -0.05 8.57 0.38
N ARG A 87 0.50 8.30 1.55
CA ARG A 87 1.44 9.18 2.21
C ARG A 87 2.79 9.17 1.51
N ALA A 88 3.18 8.03 1.00
CA ALA A 88 4.42 7.88 0.26
C ALA A 88 4.24 6.75 -0.75
N ALA A 89 4.85 6.91 -1.90
CA ALA A 89 4.81 5.89 -2.94
C ALA A 89 6.09 5.94 -3.73
N SER A 90 6.69 4.78 -3.96
CA SER A 90 7.87 4.69 -4.79
C SER A 90 7.48 4.99 -6.24
N HIS A 91 8.47 5.24 -7.06
CA HIS A 91 8.24 5.45 -8.48
C HIS A 91 7.50 4.27 -9.11
N GLN A 92 7.86 3.05 -8.70
CA GLN A 92 7.24 1.84 -9.21
C GLN A 92 5.75 1.79 -8.86
N VAL A 93 5.40 2.18 -7.65
CA VAL A 93 4.00 2.20 -7.24
C VAL A 93 3.24 3.28 -8.01
N GLU A 94 3.81 4.47 -8.12
CA GLU A 94 3.14 5.55 -8.85
C GLU A 94 2.89 5.14 -10.29
N ARG A 95 3.88 4.54 -10.92
CA ARG A 95 3.73 4.10 -12.28
C ARG A 95 2.65 3.03 -12.41
N ALA A 96 2.64 2.06 -11.50
CA ALA A 96 1.65 0.99 -11.54
C ALA A 96 0.23 1.54 -11.37
N LEU A 97 0.06 2.49 -10.47
CA LEU A 97 -1.26 3.09 -10.24
C LEU A 97 -1.73 3.83 -11.48
N ARG A 98 -0.84 4.56 -12.13
CA ARG A 98 -1.20 5.27 -13.35
C ARG A 98 -1.55 4.31 -14.48
N LEU A 99 -0.74 3.27 -14.65
CA LEU A 99 -1.00 2.30 -15.71
C LEU A 99 -2.30 1.55 -15.50
N ALA A 100 -2.67 1.33 -14.26
CA ALA A 100 -3.92 0.67 -13.94
C ALA A 100 -5.10 1.64 -13.95
N GLY A 101 -4.84 2.93 -14.05
CA GLY A 101 -5.90 3.93 -14.09
C GLY A 101 -6.57 4.16 -12.76
N ILE A 102 -5.89 3.90 -11.65
CA ILE A 102 -6.48 4.04 -10.33
C ILE A 102 -5.75 5.02 -9.44
N ASP A 103 -4.82 5.77 -9.97
CA ASP A 103 -4.07 6.71 -9.16
C ASP A 103 -4.95 7.81 -8.54
N ASP A 104 -6.06 8.14 -9.19
CA ASP A 104 -6.97 9.13 -8.64
C ASP A 104 -7.71 8.69 -7.41
N LEU A 105 -7.71 7.39 -7.14
CA LEU A 105 -8.41 6.88 -5.97
C LEU A 105 -7.63 7.08 -4.68
N PHE A 106 -6.38 7.54 -4.79
CA PHE A 106 -5.50 7.64 -3.63
C PHE A 106 -5.07 9.09 -3.43
N PRO A 107 -5.74 9.82 -2.55
CA PRO A 107 -5.33 11.21 -2.30
C PRO A 107 -3.94 11.29 -1.69
N ARG A 108 -3.26 12.36 -1.96
CA ARG A 108 -1.90 12.60 -1.47
C ARG A 108 -1.93 13.64 -0.37
N PRO A 109 -0.99 13.58 0.55
CA PRO A 109 -1.02 14.49 1.68
C PRO A 109 -0.78 15.94 1.30
N ASP A 110 0.10 16.16 0.34
CA ASP A 110 0.36 17.49 -0.04
C ASP A 110 -0.28 17.83 -1.26
N ALA A 111 -1.19 17.16 -1.64
CA ALA A 111 -1.98 17.56 -2.70
C ALA A 111 -2.65 18.73 -2.19
N ASP A 112 -2.03 19.71 -2.14
CA ASP A 112 -2.49 20.82 -1.75
C ASP A 112 -3.50 21.24 -2.57
N PRO A 113 -4.54 21.36 -2.15
CA PRO A 113 -5.63 21.63 -2.93
C PRO A 113 -5.43 22.82 -3.71
N ASP A 114 -4.73 23.68 -3.42
CA ASP A 114 -4.67 24.67 -4.15
C ASP A 114 -3.59 25.26 -4.20
N PRO A 115 -3.06 25.00 -4.88
CA PRO A 115 -1.86 25.60 -5.04
C PRO A 115 -2.07 26.98 -5.33
N ARG A 116 -2.57 27.30 -5.37
CA ARG A 116 -2.56 28.26 -5.68
C ARG A 116 -2.37 29.06 -5.67
N PRO A 117 -2.16 29.43 -5.85
CA PRO A 117 -1.94 30.35 -5.78
C PRO A 117 -2.62 31.07 -5.81
N THR A 118 -2.82 31.23 -5.65
CA THR A 118 -3.36 31.82 -5.83
C THR A 118 -3.69 32.05 -6.06
#